data_7e080964dedfe43262127c242cc20b0b
#
_entry.id   7e080964dedfe43262127c242cc20b0b
#
_cell.length_a   1.000
_cell.length_b   1.000
_cell.length_c   1.000
_cell.angle_alpha   90.00
_cell.angle_beta   90.00
_cell.angle_gamma   90.00
#
_symmetry.space_group_name_H-M   'P 1'
#
loop_
_entity.id
_entity.type
_entity.pdbx_description
1 polymer ?
#
loop_
_entity_poly.entity_id
_entity_poly.type
_entity_poly.pdbx_seq_one_letter_code
_entity_poly.pdbx_strand_id
1 'polypeptide(L)'
;YGYVVEMDDFGSGYSSLNTLKDYKFDELKIDMAFLSNLNDVSRIIISSMVRMAKCLGLKTLAEGVETQEQMDFLKEIGCEKAQGYYYGKPQPLADTMKHMETMGVPTENREMRGVFSKLGALDYLVETPMSIMTYENGVFKFLFANRQYEEQLRSLGFTSRKDVEDASNNPQNPVYYTLREGERMAYMSPCEMTYATHGVYVFV
;
A
#
# COMPACT_ATOMS: atom_id res chain seq x y z
N TYR A 1 -17.96 18.33 13.39
CA TYR A 1 -18.85 18.43 12.24
C TYR A 1 -18.68 17.25 11.26
N GLY A 2 -17.68 16.35 11.47
CA GLY A 2 -17.49 15.15 10.66
C GLY A 2 -16.88 15.38 9.27
N TYR A 3 -16.28 16.55 9.04
CA TYR A 3 -15.51 16.82 7.82
C TYR A 3 -14.11 16.25 7.92
N VAL A 4 -13.57 15.79 6.79
CA VAL A 4 -12.14 15.49 6.62
C VAL A 4 -11.45 16.82 6.28
N VAL A 5 -10.41 17.16 7.02
CA VAL A 5 -9.61 18.37 6.80
C VAL A 5 -8.33 17.97 6.10
N GLU A 6 -8.14 18.45 4.88
CA GLU A 6 -7.03 18.12 4.00
C GLU A 6 -6.04 19.28 3.95
N MET A 7 -4.75 18.97 4.00
CA MET A 7 -3.69 19.92 3.70
C MET A 7 -3.32 19.78 2.25
N ASP A 8 -3.74 20.74 1.45
CA ASP A 8 -3.57 20.76 0.00
C ASP A 8 -2.21 21.29 -0.43
N ASP A 9 -1.73 20.86 -1.60
CA ASP A 9 -0.50 21.33 -2.25
C ASP A 9 0.74 21.29 -1.34
N PHE A 10 0.88 20.22 -0.53
CA PHE A 10 2.01 20.11 0.37
C PHE A 10 3.33 20.01 -0.40
N GLY A 11 4.22 20.99 -0.13
CA GLY A 11 5.53 21.10 -0.76
C GLY A 11 5.61 22.14 -1.88
N SER A 12 4.51 22.76 -2.30
CA SER A 12 4.49 23.79 -3.35
C SER A 12 4.91 25.20 -2.87
N GLY A 13 5.45 25.32 -1.65
CA GLY A 13 6.03 26.55 -1.11
C GLY A 13 5.11 27.38 -0.21
N TYR A 14 3.80 27.22 -0.27
CA TYR A 14 2.83 27.88 0.63
C TYR A 14 2.44 27.02 1.82
N SER A 15 2.43 25.71 1.65
CA SER A 15 2.14 24.75 2.71
C SER A 15 3.41 24.39 3.47
N SER A 16 3.52 24.80 4.72
CA SER A 16 4.73 24.63 5.52
C SER A 16 4.55 23.59 6.62
N LEU A 17 5.67 23.02 7.07
CA LEU A 17 5.74 22.19 8.27
C LEU A 17 5.18 22.91 9.52
N ASN A 18 5.26 24.24 9.56
CA ASN A 18 4.65 25.03 10.63
C ASN A 18 3.13 24.91 10.65
N THR A 19 2.49 24.90 9.48
CA THR A 19 1.04 24.70 9.38
C THR A 19 0.63 23.32 9.89
N LEU A 20 1.38 22.26 9.56
CA LEU A 20 1.16 20.93 10.13
C LEU A 20 1.33 20.86 11.65
N LYS A 21 2.27 21.64 12.20
CA LYS A 21 2.50 21.71 13.64
C LYS A 21 1.37 22.46 14.36
N ASP A 22 0.83 23.51 13.76
CA ASP A 22 -0.08 24.45 14.41
C ASP A 22 -1.56 24.07 14.22
N TYR A 23 -1.90 23.27 13.20
CA TYR A 23 -3.28 22.86 12.89
C TYR A 23 -3.42 21.33 12.76
N LYS A 24 -4.63 20.84 13.04
CA LYS A 24 -4.98 19.42 12.87
C LYS A 24 -5.53 19.18 11.48
N PHE A 25 -4.95 18.21 10.80
CA PHE A 25 -5.40 17.70 9.52
C PHE A 25 -5.72 16.20 9.63
N ASP A 26 -6.50 15.68 8.72
CA ASP A 26 -6.80 14.27 8.59
C ASP A 26 -6.03 13.64 7.41
N GLU A 27 -5.69 14.46 6.41
CA GLU A 27 -5.06 14.01 5.17
C GLU A 27 -4.02 15.02 4.67
N LEU A 28 -2.90 14.50 4.16
CA LEU A 28 -1.83 15.25 3.50
C LEU A 28 -1.85 14.95 2.00
N LYS A 29 -2.01 15.98 1.19
CA LYS A 29 -2.04 15.89 -0.26
C LYS A 29 -0.70 16.31 -0.84
N ILE A 30 -0.01 15.37 -1.48
CA ILE A 30 1.32 15.56 -2.06
C ILE A 30 1.14 16.15 -3.46
N ASP A 31 1.73 17.33 -3.70
CA ASP A 31 1.63 18.06 -4.96
C ASP A 31 2.21 17.25 -6.13
N MET A 32 1.51 17.31 -7.27
CA MET A 32 1.88 16.66 -8.52
C MET A 32 3.29 17.00 -9.02
N ALA A 33 3.83 18.18 -8.67
CA ALA A 33 5.16 18.61 -9.08
C ALA A 33 6.26 17.63 -8.65
N PHE A 34 6.07 16.92 -7.53
CA PHE A 34 7.01 15.90 -7.06
C PHE A 34 7.00 14.62 -7.89
N LEU A 35 5.87 14.28 -8.50
CA LEU A 35 5.73 13.11 -9.35
C LEU A 35 6.11 13.38 -10.81
N SER A 36 6.04 14.62 -11.26
CA SER A 36 6.31 14.99 -12.66
C SER A 36 7.72 14.64 -13.12
N ASN A 37 8.69 14.57 -12.20
CA ASN A 37 10.06 14.13 -12.45
C ASN A 37 10.49 13.18 -11.33
N LEU A 38 10.17 11.91 -11.47
CA LEU A 38 10.41 10.87 -10.45
C LEU A 38 11.87 10.38 -10.49
N ASN A 39 12.80 11.26 -10.11
CA ASN A 39 14.22 10.93 -9.91
C ASN A 39 14.50 10.47 -8.46
N ASP A 40 15.73 10.04 -8.16
CA ASP A 40 16.11 9.53 -6.84
C ASP A 40 15.85 10.53 -5.72
N VAL A 41 16.07 11.83 -5.97
CA VAL A 41 15.84 12.87 -4.96
C VAL A 41 14.36 13.04 -4.68
N SER A 42 13.52 13.12 -5.72
CA SER A 42 12.06 13.20 -5.54
C SER A 42 11.51 11.95 -4.87
N ARG A 43 12.01 10.75 -5.19
CA ARG A 43 11.64 9.51 -4.48
C ARG A 43 11.94 9.59 -2.99
N ILE A 44 13.12 10.06 -2.59
CA ILE A 44 13.49 10.23 -1.17
C ILE A 44 12.57 11.26 -0.49
N ILE A 45 12.28 12.38 -1.14
CA ILE A 45 11.42 13.44 -0.59
C ILE A 45 9.99 12.89 -0.38
N ILE A 46 9.38 12.28 -1.41
CA ILE A 46 8.02 11.74 -1.33
C ILE A 46 7.94 10.65 -0.25
N SER A 47 8.92 9.74 -0.19
CA SER A 47 8.99 8.70 0.84
C SER A 47 9.04 9.29 2.24
N SER A 48 9.82 10.37 2.42
CA SER A 48 9.93 11.07 3.71
C SER A 48 8.62 11.77 4.09
N MET A 49 7.91 12.36 3.11
CA MET A 49 6.59 12.98 3.32
C MET A 49 5.55 11.94 3.75
N VAL A 50 5.48 10.79 3.06
CA VAL A 50 4.57 9.68 3.40
C VAL A 50 4.86 9.17 4.81
N ARG A 51 6.14 8.93 5.14
CA ARG A 51 6.54 8.47 6.47
C ARG A 51 6.20 9.49 7.56
N MET A 52 6.46 10.77 7.32
CA MET A 52 6.11 11.86 8.24
C MET A 52 4.60 11.89 8.47
N ALA A 53 3.79 11.84 7.41
CA ALA A 53 2.34 11.83 7.51
C ALA A 53 1.85 10.65 8.37
N LYS A 54 2.38 9.45 8.16
CA LYS A 54 2.05 8.26 8.96
C LYS A 54 2.41 8.43 10.44
N CYS A 55 3.60 8.99 10.74
CA CYS A 55 4.01 9.28 12.12
C CYS A 55 3.07 10.31 12.81
N LEU A 56 2.46 11.19 12.04
CA LEU A 56 1.48 12.17 12.53
C LEU A 56 0.04 11.62 12.55
N GLY A 57 -0.18 10.39 12.08
CA GLY A 57 -1.51 9.78 11.98
C GLY A 57 -2.37 10.35 10.85
N LEU A 58 -1.74 11.00 9.84
CA LEU A 58 -2.40 11.55 8.67
C LEU A 58 -2.46 10.52 7.55
N LYS A 59 -3.54 10.52 6.79
CA LYS A 59 -3.63 9.82 5.51
C LYS A 59 -2.83 10.55 4.46
N THR A 60 -2.45 9.84 3.42
CA THR A 60 -1.70 10.42 2.29
C THR A 60 -2.44 10.25 0.99
N LEU A 61 -2.48 11.32 0.20
CA LEU A 61 -2.99 11.34 -1.18
C LEU A 61 -1.90 11.93 -2.08
N ALA A 62 -1.51 11.21 -3.13
CA ALA A 62 -0.61 11.72 -4.16
C ALA A 62 -1.41 12.14 -5.40
N GLU A 63 -1.15 13.36 -5.90
CA GLU A 63 -1.76 13.89 -7.09
C GLU A 63 -0.87 13.74 -8.33
N GLY A 64 -1.51 13.81 -9.51
CA GLY A 64 -0.80 13.84 -10.78
C GLY A 64 -0.15 12.51 -11.16
N VAL A 65 -0.72 11.38 -10.72
CA VAL A 65 -0.25 10.06 -11.14
C VAL A 65 -0.65 9.83 -12.60
N GLU A 66 0.36 9.63 -13.46
CA GLU A 66 0.16 9.47 -14.91
C GLU A 66 0.74 8.15 -15.43
N THR A 67 1.68 7.54 -14.73
CA THR A 67 2.39 6.33 -15.20
C THR A 67 2.30 5.16 -14.21
N GLN A 68 2.48 3.95 -14.75
CA GLN A 68 2.58 2.74 -13.94
C GLN A 68 3.76 2.81 -12.96
N GLU A 69 4.90 3.37 -13.38
CA GLU A 69 6.08 3.52 -12.55
C GLU A 69 5.80 4.39 -11.30
N GLN A 70 5.10 5.52 -11.48
CA GLN A 70 4.67 6.36 -10.36
C GLN A 70 3.73 5.61 -9.42
N MET A 71 2.78 4.87 -9.98
CA MET A 71 1.83 4.07 -9.20
C MET A 71 2.52 2.98 -8.39
N ASP A 72 3.46 2.26 -8.98
CA ASP A 72 4.20 1.19 -8.31
C ASP A 72 5.08 1.74 -7.18
N PHE A 73 5.73 2.87 -7.42
CA PHE A 73 6.49 3.58 -6.40
C PHE A 73 5.62 4.03 -5.22
N LEU A 74 4.45 4.63 -5.49
CA LEU A 74 3.52 5.06 -4.43
C LEU A 74 3.01 3.88 -3.59
N LYS A 75 2.74 2.75 -4.23
CA LYS A 75 2.41 1.50 -3.53
C LYS A 75 3.56 1.01 -2.66
N GLU A 76 4.78 1.02 -3.19
CA GLU A 76 5.99 0.57 -2.47
C GLU A 76 6.20 1.35 -1.18
N ILE A 77 5.99 2.66 -1.20
CA ILE A 77 6.15 3.52 -0.02
C ILE A 77 4.90 3.59 0.87
N GLY A 78 3.81 2.92 0.47
CA GLY A 78 2.57 2.86 1.23
C GLY A 78 1.78 4.16 1.23
N CYS A 79 1.81 4.93 0.15
CA CYS A 79 0.87 6.03 -0.06
C CYS A 79 -0.55 5.46 -0.20
N GLU A 80 -1.50 6.00 0.60
CA GLU A 80 -2.82 5.37 0.75
C GLU A 80 -3.75 5.64 -0.42
N LYS A 81 -3.64 6.83 -1.01
CA LYS A 81 -4.49 7.26 -2.11
C LYS A 81 -3.66 7.83 -3.25
N ALA A 82 -4.15 7.67 -4.46
CA ALA A 82 -3.55 8.23 -5.66
C ALA A 82 -4.63 8.78 -6.57
N GLN A 83 -4.37 9.96 -7.16
CA GLN A 83 -5.24 10.64 -8.10
C GLN A 83 -4.43 11.09 -9.30
N GLY A 84 -4.98 10.91 -10.50
CA GLY A 84 -4.32 11.38 -11.73
C GLY A 84 -4.83 10.72 -12.99
N TYR A 85 -4.26 11.12 -14.11
CA TYR A 85 -4.68 10.66 -15.44
C TYR A 85 -4.38 9.19 -15.71
N TYR A 86 -3.56 8.56 -14.88
CA TYR A 86 -3.38 7.11 -14.89
C TYR A 86 -4.72 6.35 -14.75
N TYR A 87 -5.64 6.88 -13.93
CA TYR A 87 -6.96 6.29 -13.73
C TYR A 87 -8.01 6.81 -14.72
N GLY A 88 -7.81 7.99 -15.26
CA GLY A 88 -8.71 8.64 -16.19
C GLY A 88 -8.73 10.16 -16.04
N LYS A 89 -9.11 10.83 -17.11
CA LYS A 89 -9.33 12.28 -17.06
C LYS A 89 -10.65 12.61 -16.37
N PRO A 90 -10.79 13.81 -15.78
CA PRO A 90 -12.06 14.26 -15.23
C PRO A 90 -13.20 14.12 -16.24
N GLN A 91 -14.29 13.48 -15.84
CA GLN A 91 -15.46 13.24 -16.66
C GLN A 91 -16.73 13.20 -15.79
N PRO A 92 -17.92 13.30 -16.35
CA PRO A 92 -19.17 13.18 -15.61
C PRO A 92 -19.27 11.88 -14.83
N LEU A 93 -19.91 11.90 -13.66
CA LEU A 93 -20.02 10.75 -12.77
C LEU A 93 -20.55 9.49 -13.49
N ALA A 94 -21.56 9.63 -14.34
CA ALA A 94 -22.14 8.50 -15.06
C ALA A 94 -21.12 7.81 -15.99
N ASP A 95 -20.26 8.59 -16.65
CA ASP A 95 -19.21 8.08 -17.53
C ASP A 95 -18.09 7.43 -16.72
N THR A 96 -17.74 8.03 -15.56
CA THR A 96 -16.77 7.44 -14.62
C THR A 96 -17.26 6.08 -14.13
N MET A 97 -18.49 5.95 -13.69
CA MET A 97 -19.06 4.69 -13.21
C MET A 97 -19.03 3.61 -14.29
N LYS A 98 -19.43 3.96 -15.51
CA LYS A 98 -19.39 3.04 -16.65
C LYS A 98 -17.96 2.62 -16.99
N HIS A 99 -17.01 3.55 -16.92
CA HIS A 99 -15.59 3.26 -17.14
C HIS A 99 -15.05 2.28 -16.10
N MET A 100 -15.34 2.51 -14.81
CA MET A 100 -14.95 1.61 -13.72
C MET A 100 -15.54 0.21 -13.89
N GLU A 101 -16.81 0.09 -14.24
CA GLU A 101 -17.45 -1.20 -14.55
C GLU A 101 -16.74 -1.93 -15.69
N THR A 102 -16.39 -1.21 -16.77
CA THR A 102 -15.68 -1.77 -17.92
C THR A 102 -14.26 -2.26 -17.54
N MET A 103 -13.60 -1.54 -16.64
CA MET A 103 -12.27 -1.89 -16.13
C MET A 103 -12.30 -2.97 -15.03
N GLY A 104 -13.50 -3.37 -14.59
CA GLY A 104 -13.66 -4.32 -13.47
C GLY A 104 -13.12 -3.77 -12.13
N VAL A 105 -13.08 -2.45 -11.97
CA VAL A 105 -12.62 -1.79 -10.76
C VAL A 105 -13.79 -1.66 -9.78
N PRO A 106 -13.77 -2.38 -8.63
CA PRO A 106 -14.84 -2.28 -7.65
C PRO A 106 -14.80 -0.94 -6.92
N THR A 107 -15.98 -0.43 -6.58
CA THR A 107 -16.08 0.67 -5.62
C THR A 107 -15.76 0.17 -4.22
N GLU A 108 -14.98 0.95 -3.49
CA GLU A 108 -14.65 0.65 -2.10
C GLU A 108 -15.93 0.60 -1.24
N ASN A 109 -16.15 -0.52 -0.59
CA ASN A 109 -17.22 -0.65 0.42
C ASN A 109 -16.70 -0.28 1.83
N ARG A 110 -17.61 -0.25 2.82
CA ARG A 110 -17.26 0.16 4.20
C ARG A 110 -16.25 -0.81 4.87
N GLU A 111 -16.34 -2.09 4.58
CA GLU A 111 -15.46 -3.12 5.14
C GLU A 111 -14.05 -2.98 4.55
N MET A 112 -13.91 -2.90 3.22
CA MET A 112 -12.64 -2.66 2.54
C MET A 112 -11.98 -1.37 3.03
N ARG A 113 -12.77 -0.30 3.21
CA ARG A 113 -12.25 0.97 3.77
C ARG A 113 -11.66 0.78 5.16
N GLY A 114 -12.29 -0.03 6.01
CA GLY A 114 -11.77 -0.37 7.33
C GLY A 114 -10.42 -1.09 7.28
N VAL A 115 -10.29 -2.06 6.37
CA VAL A 115 -9.04 -2.80 6.14
C VAL A 115 -7.95 -1.86 5.60
N PHE A 116 -8.22 -1.12 4.53
CA PHE A 116 -7.24 -0.20 3.94
C PHE A 116 -6.80 0.91 4.89
N SER A 117 -7.71 1.40 5.74
CA SER A 117 -7.35 2.39 6.76
C SER A 117 -6.38 1.85 7.81
N LYS A 118 -6.50 0.57 8.19
CA LYS A 118 -5.55 -0.08 9.10
C LYS A 118 -4.19 -0.34 8.40
N LEU A 119 -4.24 -0.81 7.17
CA LEU A 119 -3.04 -1.04 6.36
C LEU A 119 -2.29 0.26 6.10
N GLY A 120 -2.98 1.34 5.78
CA GLY A 120 -2.40 2.66 5.55
C GLY A 120 -1.59 3.20 6.74
N ALA A 121 -1.92 2.80 7.97
CA ALA A 121 -1.19 3.21 9.16
C ALA A 121 0.18 2.52 9.33
N LEU A 122 0.46 1.45 8.58
CA LEU A 122 1.73 0.73 8.69
C LEU A 122 2.88 1.51 8.03
N ASP A 123 4.06 1.46 8.64
CA ASP A 123 5.29 1.98 8.02
C ASP A 123 5.84 0.93 7.04
N TYR A 124 5.72 1.21 5.74
CA TYR A 124 6.19 0.34 4.67
C TYR A 124 7.70 0.48 4.39
N LEU A 125 8.33 1.55 4.91
CA LEU A 125 9.74 1.87 4.70
C LEU A 125 10.65 1.31 5.80
N VAL A 126 10.21 0.22 6.43
CA VAL A 126 11.03 -0.52 7.40
C VAL A 126 12.09 -1.35 6.68
N GLU A 127 13.24 -1.54 7.34
CA GLU A 127 14.34 -2.36 6.81
C GLU A 127 14.06 -3.87 6.94
N THR A 128 13.07 -4.25 7.72
CA THR A 128 12.65 -5.64 7.88
C THR A 128 11.83 -6.08 6.67
N PRO A 129 12.09 -7.27 6.09
CA PRO A 129 11.23 -7.84 5.06
C PRO A 129 9.78 -7.93 5.52
N MET A 130 8.86 -7.32 4.77
CA MET A 130 7.44 -7.27 5.11
C MET A 130 6.58 -7.52 3.88
N SER A 131 5.55 -8.35 4.06
CA SER A 131 4.49 -8.52 3.07
C SER A 131 3.11 -8.53 3.74
N ILE A 132 2.10 -8.18 2.97
CA ILE A 132 0.70 -8.26 3.34
C ILE A 132 0.00 -9.09 2.28
N MET A 133 -0.72 -10.10 2.74
CA MET A 133 -1.51 -10.97 1.88
C MET A 133 -2.98 -10.93 2.32
N THR A 134 -3.88 -10.99 1.35
CA THR A 134 -5.29 -11.26 1.59
C THR A 134 -5.55 -12.74 1.46
N TYR A 135 -6.54 -13.23 2.19
CA TYR A 135 -7.05 -14.59 2.08
C TYR A 135 -8.56 -14.54 1.84
N GLU A 136 -8.96 -14.83 0.62
CA GLU A 136 -10.36 -14.80 0.20
C GLU A 136 -10.73 -16.06 -0.59
N ASN A 137 -11.85 -16.66 -0.25
CA ASN A 137 -12.37 -17.86 -0.93
C ASN A 137 -11.34 -19.00 -1.05
N GLY A 138 -10.49 -19.16 -0.05
CA GLY A 138 -9.48 -20.19 -0.05
C GLY A 138 -8.17 -19.84 -0.79
N VAL A 139 -7.99 -18.62 -1.25
CA VAL A 139 -6.83 -18.18 -2.05
C VAL A 139 -6.09 -17.06 -1.35
N PHE A 140 -4.77 -17.21 -1.24
CA PHE A 140 -3.87 -16.13 -0.84
C PHE A 140 -3.47 -15.27 -2.04
N LYS A 141 -3.49 -13.94 -1.86
CA LYS A 141 -2.99 -12.98 -2.86
C LYS A 141 -2.15 -11.91 -2.17
N PHE A 142 -1.06 -11.51 -2.81
CA PHE A 142 -0.30 -10.36 -2.34
C PHE A 142 -1.11 -9.07 -2.49
N LEU A 143 -1.21 -8.33 -1.40
CA LEU A 143 -1.67 -6.96 -1.42
C LEU A 143 -0.47 -6.01 -1.51
N PHE A 144 0.59 -6.32 -0.75
CA PHE A 144 1.79 -5.51 -0.66
C PHE A 144 3.02 -6.39 -0.34
N ALA A 145 4.20 -5.92 -0.77
CA ALA A 145 5.50 -6.39 -0.31
C ALA A 145 6.51 -5.25 -0.43
N ASN A 146 7.31 -5.04 0.61
CA ASN A 146 8.37 -4.05 0.54
C ASN A 146 9.60 -4.60 -0.20
N ARG A 147 10.54 -3.71 -0.53
CA ARG A 147 11.74 -4.05 -1.28
C ARG A 147 12.57 -5.13 -0.59
N GLN A 148 12.71 -5.08 0.72
CA GLN A 148 13.46 -6.05 1.52
C GLN A 148 12.86 -7.45 1.42
N TYR A 149 11.54 -7.55 1.40
CA TYR A 149 10.85 -8.83 1.19
C TYR A 149 11.12 -9.38 -0.21
N GLU A 150 11.08 -8.55 -1.24
CA GLU A 150 11.40 -8.99 -2.60
C GLU A 150 12.86 -9.44 -2.76
N GLU A 151 13.80 -8.74 -2.12
CA GLU A 151 15.21 -9.15 -2.10
C GLU A 151 15.38 -10.50 -1.38
N GLN A 152 14.66 -10.70 -0.27
CA GLN A 152 14.64 -11.99 0.42
C GLN A 152 14.05 -13.11 -0.45
N LEU A 153 12.93 -12.86 -1.15
CA LEU A 153 12.35 -13.85 -2.07
C LEU A 153 13.35 -14.30 -3.12
N ARG A 154 14.08 -13.38 -3.73
CA ARG A 154 15.12 -13.71 -4.72
C ARG A 154 16.23 -14.58 -4.12
N SER A 155 16.62 -14.31 -2.88
CA SER A 155 17.62 -15.13 -2.16
C SER A 155 17.12 -16.55 -1.89
N LEU A 156 15.81 -16.76 -1.81
CA LEU A 156 15.14 -18.04 -1.62
C LEU A 156 14.83 -18.76 -2.96
N GLY A 157 15.19 -18.15 -4.10
CA GLY A 157 14.98 -18.73 -5.42
C GLY A 157 13.64 -18.43 -6.08
N PHE A 158 12.82 -17.57 -5.48
CA PHE A 158 11.61 -17.07 -6.12
C PHE A 158 11.94 -15.94 -7.09
N THR A 159 11.32 -15.92 -8.26
CA THR A 159 11.58 -14.91 -9.29
C THR A 159 10.56 -13.77 -9.25
N SER A 160 9.38 -14.03 -8.67
CA SER A 160 8.29 -13.07 -8.60
C SER A 160 7.38 -13.29 -7.38
N ARG A 161 6.56 -12.28 -7.04
CA ARG A 161 5.47 -12.42 -6.06
C ARG A 161 4.48 -13.52 -6.46
N LYS A 162 4.26 -13.68 -7.77
CA LYS A 162 3.36 -14.70 -8.29
C LYS A 162 3.83 -16.11 -7.97
N ASP A 163 5.13 -16.36 -8.03
CA ASP A 163 5.68 -17.68 -7.67
C ASP A 163 5.36 -18.04 -6.21
N VAL A 164 5.38 -17.02 -5.32
CA VAL A 164 5.02 -17.21 -3.90
C VAL A 164 3.52 -17.38 -3.74
N GLU A 165 2.69 -16.63 -4.47
CA GLU A 165 1.24 -16.84 -4.47
C GLU A 165 0.90 -18.26 -4.94
N ASP A 166 1.51 -18.71 -6.03
CA ASP A 166 1.30 -20.05 -6.57
C ASP A 166 1.75 -21.13 -5.57
N ALA A 167 2.89 -20.93 -4.91
CA ALA A 167 3.36 -21.82 -3.84
C ALA A 167 2.42 -21.84 -2.62
N SER A 168 1.94 -20.68 -2.21
CA SER A 168 1.01 -20.50 -1.09
C SER A 168 -0.36 -21.13 -1.33
N ASN A 169 -0.75 -21.27 -2.59
CA ASN A 169 -2.02 -21.84 -3.01
C ASN A 169 -1.91 -23.29 -3.52
N ASN A 170 -0.70 -23.86 -3.56
CA ASN A 170 -0.44 -25.22 -4.05
C ASN A 170 -0.37 -26.22 -2.88
N PRO A 171 -1.32 -27.16 -2.74
CA PRO A 171 -1.29 -28.18 -1.68
C PRO A 171 -0.07 -29.10 -1.67
N GLN A 172 0.71 -29.14 -2.76
CA GLN A 172 1.96 -29.89 -2.84
C GLN A 172 3.14 -29.14 -2.23
N ASN A 173 2.99 -27.85 -1.92
CA ASN A 173 4.04 -27.02 -1.35
C ASN A 173 3.89 -26.93 0.19
N PRO A 174 4.97 -27.15 0.97
CA PRO A 174 4.93 -27.05 2.43
C PRO A 174 4.41 -25.71 2.95
N VAL A 175 4.69 -24.60 2.26
CA VAL A 175 4.23 -23.24 2.61
C VAL A 175 2.69 -23.17 2.67
N TYR A 176 2.00 -23.93 1.83
CA TYR A 176 0.53 -24.00 1.82
C TYR A 176 -0.04 -24.32 3.20
N TYR A 177 0.46 -25.36 3.85
CA TYR A 177 -0.05 -25.79 5.16
C TYR A 177 0.30 -24.81 6.27
N THR A 178 1.50 -24.23 6.21
CA THR A 178 1.94 -23.24 7.20
C THR A 178 1.06 -22.00 7.19
N LEU A 179 0.78 -21.46 6.00
CA LEU A 179 -0.07 -20.26 5.87
C LEU A 179 -1.54 -20.57 6.25
N ARG A 180 -2.06 -21.77 5.96
CA ARG A 180 -3.39 -22.18 6.36
C ARG A 180 -3.52 -22.32 7.88
N GLU A 181 -2.51 -22.82 8.55
CA GLU A 181 -2.50 -22.87 10.01
C GLU A 181 -2.44 -21.47 10.61
N GLY A 182 -1.63 -20.58 10.03
CA GLY A 182 -1.57 -19.17 10.43
C GLY A 182 -2.91 -18.46 10.24
N GLU A 183 -3.58 -18.67 9.12
CA GLU A 183 -4.92 -18.13 8.85
C GLU A 183 -5.92 -18.63 9.90
N ARG A 184 -5.94 -19.92 10.17
CA ARG A 184 -6.82 -20.52 11.17
C ARG A 184 -6.61 -19.92 12.56
N MET A 185 -5.36 -19.72 12.96
CA MET A 185 -5.02 -19.11 14.25
C MET A 185 -5.41 -17.64 14.30
N ALA A 186 -5.12 -16.88 13.26
CA ALA A 186 -5.44 -15.46 13.17
C ALA A 186 -6.96 -15.20 13.16
N TYR A 187 -7.76 -16.12 12.60
CA TYR A 187 -9.21 -16.03 12.64
C TYR A 187 -9.78 -16.18 14.07
N MET A 188 -9.12 -16.97 14.91
CA MET A 188 -9.53 -17.15 16.30
C MET A 188 -9.09 -16.01 17.21
N SER A 189 -7.88 -15.48 17.00
CA SER A 189 -7.31 -14.37 17.74
C SER A 189 -6.09 -13.83 16.99
N PRO A 190 -5.87 -12.51 16.91
CA PRO A 190 -4.60 -11.98 16.40
C PRO A 190 -3.44 -12.65 17.11
N CYS A 191 -2.54 -13.24 16.35
CA CYS A 191 -1.40 -13.98 16.90
C CYS A 191 -0.13 -13.73 16.06
N GLU A 192 1.01 -13.84 16.71
CA GLU A 192 2.30 -13.93 16.04
C GLU A 192 2.65 -15.40 15.84
N MET A 193 3.10 -15.75 14.67
CA MET A 193 3.53 -17.09 14.34
C MET A 193 4.91 -17.08 13.71
N THR A 194 5.77 -17.99 14.16
CA THR A 194 7.11 -18.17 13.60
C THR A 194 7.19 -19.54 12.93
N TYR A 195 7.66 -19.57 11.69
CA TYR A 195 7.96 -20.83 11.01
C TYR A 195 9.27 -20.73 10.22
N ALA A 196 9.87 -21.86 9.92
CA ALA A 196 11.07 -21.94 9.11
C ALA A 196 10.73 -22.52 7.73
N THR A 197 11.17 -21.83 6.70
CA THR A 197 11.08 -22.32 5.33
C THR A 197 12.37 -21.99 4.58
N HIS A 198 12.88 -22.94 3.79
CA HIS A 198 14.13 -22.78 3.03
C HIS A 198 15.30 -22.28 3.91
N GLY A 199 15.34 -22.65 5.18
CA GLY A 199 16.39 -22.20 6.12
C GLY A 199 16.24 -20.78 6.65
N VAL A 200 15.10 -20.14 6.41
CA VAL A 200 14.76 -18.79 6.90
C VAL A 200 13.62 -18.87 7.90
N TYR A 201 13.75 -18.14 9.01
CA TYR A 201 12.68 -17.95 9.97
C TYR A 201 11.78 -16.80 9.53
N VAL A 202 10.49 -17.05 9.50
CA VAL A 202 9.48 -16.06 9.12
C VAL A 202 8.58 -15.78 10.33
N PHE A 203 8.38 -14.51 10.63
CA PHE A 203 7.42 -14.04 11.63
C PHE A 203 6.15 -13.54 10.92
N VAL A 204 5.01 -13.95 11.39
CA VAL A 204 3.70 -13.61 10.80
C VAL A 204 2.78 -13.01 11.86
#